data_93a2db98c426bb077ee6c9cae92cc969
#
_entry.id   93a2db98c426bb077ee6c9cae92cc969
#
_cell.length_a   1.000
_cell.length_b   1.000
_cell.length_c   1.000
_cell.angle_alpha   90.00
_cell.angle_beta   90.00
_cell.angle_gamma   90.00
#
_symmetry.space_group_name_H-M   'P 1'
#
loop_
_entity.id
_entity.type
_entity.pdbx_description
1 polymer ?
#
loop_
_entity_poly.entity_id
_entity_poly.type
_entity_poly.pdbx_seq_one_letter_code
_entity_poly.pdbx_strand_id
1 'polypeptide(L)'
;PYGVKPRSAGQYFLQEALMQPAETAPLVIVRGMAGTAKTFYSLAVGLEKLLCEGQNEYRRILICRPNAQFDLDIGFLPGDEQEKISPLLRPVMDNLEQLIDSNDAERYRDEAALQDKIREIFARGIIQAEAMNFIRGRSIAQTYLIIDEAQNMTPAQVKGVITRAGKGTKIILLGDPGQIDRPYLDERTNGLSYAAAHMQGSPLCWQLTLGAGECERSPLAMDAIHRL
;
A
#
# COMPACT_ATOMS: atom_id res chain seq x y z
N PRO A 1 4.75 -14.14 5.37
CA PRO A 1 4.76 -13.24 6.50
C PRO A 1 3.35 -13.07 7.07
N TYR A 2 3.27 -12.93 8.38
CA TYR A 2 2.00 -12.76 9.10
C TYR A 2 0.94 -13.83 8.75
N GLY A 3 1.37 -15.09 8.62
CA GLY A 3 0.52 -16.22 8.24
C GLY A 3 0.20 -16.35 6.75
N VAL A 4 0.56 -15.36 5.95
CA VAL A 4 0.29 -15.37 4.49
C VAL A 4 1.38 -16.13 3.74
N LYS A 5 0.95 -17.01 2.84
CA LYS A 5 1.84 -17.79 1.97
C LYS A 5 1.60 -17.43 0.51
N PRO A 6 2.65 -17.25 -0.28
CA PRO A 6 2.50 -16.97 -1.71
C PRO A 6 1.82 -18.13 -2.44
N ARG A 7 0.94 -17.79 -3.38
CA ARG A 7 0.23 -18.76 -4.24
C ARG A 7 0.72 -18.76 -5.69
N SER A 8 1.59 -17.81 -6.02
CA SER A 8 2.17 -17.68 -7.35
C SER A 8 3.62 -17.24 -7.27
N ALA A 9 4.35 -17.34 -8.38
CA ALA A 9 5.72 -16.87 -8.48
C ALA A 9 5.80 -15.33 -8.27
N GLY A 10 4.85 -14.59 -8.84
CA GLY A 10 4.79 -13.13 -8.68
C GLY A 10 4.57 -12.71 -7.22
N GLN A 11 3.67 -13.40 -6.53
CA GLN A 11 3.44 -13.17 -5.10
C GLN A 11 4.67 -13.50 -4.25
N TYR A 12 5.39 -14.56 -4.61
CA TYR A 12 6.65 -14.91 -3.94
C TYR A 12 7.70 -13.80 -4.12
N PHE A 13 7.89 -13.31 -5.33
CA PHE A 13 8.83 -12.21 -5.59
C PHE A 13 8.40 -10.91 -4.93
N LEU A 14 7.11 -10.64 -4.88
CA LEU A 14 6.55 -9.50 -4.14
C LEU A 14 6.91 -9.58 -2.66
N GLN A 15 6.68 -10.73 -2.05
CA GLN A 15 7.04 -10.96 -0.65
C GLN A 15 8.54 -10.74 -0.43
N GLU A 16 9.40 -11.29 -1.29
CA GLU A 16 10.84 -11.13 -1.19
C GLU A 16 11.27 -9.66 -1.26
N ALA A 17 10.72 -8.90 -2.21
CA ALA A 17 11.02 -7.47 -2.34
C ALA A 17 10.59 -6.67 -1.12
N LEU A 18 9.40 -6.95 -0.59
CA LEU A 18 8.86 -6.26 0.58
C LEU A 18 9.62 -6.61 1.87
N MET A 19 10.09 -7.84 1.99
CA MET A 19 10.85 -8.30 3.16
C MET A 19 12.28 -7.78 3.19
N GLN A 20 12.84 -7.34 2.07
CA GLN A 20 14.19 -6.76 2.05
C GLN A 20 14.27 -5.55 2.99
N PRO A 21 15.40 -5.37 3.71
CA PRO A 21 15.58 -4.19 4.56
C PRO A 21 15.53 -2.87 3.75
N ALA A 22 15.23 -1.78 4.43
CA ALA A 22 15.18 -0.45 3.81
C ALA A 22 16.53 -0.04 3.21
N GLU A 23 17.64 -0.50 3.74
CA GLU A 23 18.98 -0.21 3.20
C GLU A 23 19.20 -0.90 1.84
N THR A 24 18.62 -2.06 1.63
CA THR A 24 18.76 -2.86 0.40
C THR A 24 17.76 -2.45 -0.66
N ALA A 25 16.50 -2.29 -0.27
CA ALA A 25 15.39 -1.96 -1.18
C ALA A 25 14.51 -0.86 -0.57
N PRO A 26 15.02 0.39 -0.51
CA PRO A 26 14.25 1.49 0.06
C PRO A 26 13.05 1.89 -0.80
N LEU A 27 13.03 1.52 -2.07
CA LEU A 27 11.91 1.77 -2.98
C LEU A 27 11.49 0.46 -3.66
N VAL A 28 10.22 0.12 -3.52
CA VAL A 28 9.60 -1.00 -4.23
C VAL A 28 8.42 -0.48 -5.05
N ILE A 29 8.42 -0.78 -6.35
CA ILE A 29 7.34 -0.39 -7.26
C ILE A 29 6.64 -1.67 -7.72
N VAL A 30 5.33 -1.74 -7.47
CA VAL A 30 4.50 -2.89 -7.81
C VAL A 30 3.37 -2.44 -8.73
N ARG A 31 3.39 -2.95 -9.95
CA ARG A 31 2.34 -2.74 -10.93
C ARG A 31 1.54 -4.03 -11.11
N GLY A 32 0.25 -3.91 -11.27
CA GLY A 32 -0.62 -5.07 -11.50
C GLY A 32 -2.07 -4.70 -11.43
N MET A 33 -2.92 -5.56 -12.03
CA MET A 33 -4.37 -5.41 -12.01
C MET A 33 -4.91 -5.42 -10.58
N ALA A 34 -6.06 -4.80 -10.37
CA ALA A 34 -6.79 -4.94 -9.12
C ALA A 34 -7.10 -6.43 -8.86
N GLY A 35 -7.07 -6.85 -7.61
CA GLY A 35 -7.25 -8.25 -7.23
C GLY A 35 -5.98 -9.11 -7.26
N THR A 36 -4.81 -8.53 -7.53
CA THR A 36 -3.51 -9.24 -7.44
C THR A 36 -2.91 -9.24 -6.03
N ALA A 37 -3.67 -8.81 -5.04
CA ALA A 37 -3.30 -8.80 -3.61
C ALA A 37 -2.10 -7.91 -3.25
N LYS A 38 -1.82 -6.86 -4.03
CA LYS A 38 -0.70 -5.93 -3.78
C LYS A 38 -0.75 -5.31 -2.38
N THR A 39 -1.88 -4.71 -2.04
CA THR A 39 -2.09 -4.05 -0.75
C THR A 39 -2.10 -5.05 0.40
N PHE A 40 -2.73 -6.19 0.20
CA PHE A 40 -2.80 -7.27 1.18
C PHE A 40 -1.40 -7.75 1.59
N TYR A 41 -0.52 -8.06 0.63
CA TYR A 41 0.85 -8.49 0.89
C TYR A 41 1.69 -7.38 1.52
N SER A 42 1.50 -6.14 1.07
CA SER A 42 2.21 -5.00 1.64
C SER A 42 1.89 -4.80 3.12
N LEU A 43 0.63 -4.93 3.49
CA LEU A 43 0.20 -4.88 4.90
C LEU A 43 0.69 -6.09 5.69
N ALA A 44 0.65 -7.28 5.12
CA ALA A 44 1.13 -8.50 5.77
C ALA A 44 2.61 -8.39 6.17
N VAL A 45 3.45 -7.93 5.23
CA VAL A 45 4.87 -7.72 5.51
C VAL A 45 5.08 -6.60 6.53
N GLY A 46 4.35 -5.51 6.41
CA GLY A 46 4.44 -4.41 7.37
C GLY A 46 4.09 -4.86 8.80
N LEU A 47 3.02 -5.60 8.96
CA LEU A 47 2.63 -6.14 10.27
C LEU A 47 3.64 -7.16 10.81
N GLU A 48 4.19 -8.03 9.96
CA GLU A 48 5.28 -8.93 10.33
C GLU A 48 6.46 -8.14 10.90
N LYS A 49 6.86 -7.08 10.21
CA LYS A 49 8.00 -6.24 10.60
C LYS A 49 7.77 -5.43 11.87
N LEU A 50 6.54 -5.06 12.18
CA LEU A 50 6.24 -4.23 13.34
C LEU A 50 5.77 -5.02 14.57
N LEU A 51 5.10 -6.14 14.37
CA LEU A 51 4.47 -6.90 15.47
C LEU A 51 5.25 -8.13 15.90
N CYS A 52 6.08 -8.70 15.02
CA CYS A 52 6.85 -9.87 15.37
C CYS A 52 8.11 -9.51 16.14
N GLU A 53 8.45 -10.33 17.11
CA GLU A 53 9.63 -10.13 17.98
C GLU A 53 10.93 -10.05 17.18
N GLY A 54 11.82 -9.13 17.58
CA GLY A 54 13.12 -8.93 16.96
C GLY A 54 13.11 -8.09 15.70
N GLN A 55 11.94 -7.61 15.28
CA GLN A 55 11.79 -6.73 14.13
C GLN A 55 11.63 -5.27 14.62
N ASN A 56 12.68 -4.48 14.54
CA ASN A 56 12.69 -3.07 14.95
C ASN A 56 13.11 -2.13 13.83
N GLU A 57 12.83 -2.50 12.56
CA GLU A 57 13.25 -1.72 11.42
C GLU A 57 12.44 -0.43 11.27
N TYR A 58 11.15 -0.47 11.59
CA TYR A 58 10.22 0.63 11.36
C TYR A 58 9.50 1.03 12.64
N ARG A 59 9.16 2.31 12.74
CA ARG A 59 8.35 2.84 13.85
C ARG A 59 6.86 2.67 13.61
N ARG A 60 6.44 2.69 12.34
CA ARG A 60 5.02 2.65 11.94
C ARG A 60 4.87 2.19 10.50
N ILE A 61 3.67 1.75 10.17
CA ILE A 61 3.18 1.67 8.81
C ILE A 61 2.38 2.94 8.54
N LEU A 62 2.75 3.68 7.50
CA LEU A 62 1.99 4.82 7.02
C LEU A 62 1.38 4.45 5.69
N ILE A 63 0.06 4.59 5.56
CA ILE A 63 -0.64 4.32 4.31
C ILE A 63 -1.27 5.59 3.77
N CYS A 64 -1.05 5.83 2.47
CA CYS A 64 -1.61 6.95 1.75
C CYS A 64 -2.24 6.47 0.45
N ARG A 65 -3.31 7.13 0.05
CA ARG A 65 -3.94 6.92 -1.24
C ARG A 65 -4.20 8.27 -1.90
N PRO A 66 -3.65 8.56 -3.09
CA PRO A 66 -4.01 9.76 -3.82
C PRO A 66 -5.48 9.66 -4.26
N ASN A 67 -6.25 10.67 -3.94
CA ASN A 67 -7.64 10.78 -4.33
C ASN A 67 -7.92 12.23 -4.74
N ALA A 68 -8.37 12.45 -5.98
CA ALA A 68 -8.61 13.77 -6.52
C ALA A 68 -9.64 14.58 -5.71
N GLN A 69 -10.73 13.93 -5.29
CA GLN A 69 -11.74 14.58 -4.44
C GLN A 69 -11.21 14.86 -3.04
N PHE A 70 -10.47 13.93 -2.47
CA PHE A 70 -9.93 14.01 -1.14
C PHE A 70 -8.86 15.12 -1.02
N ASP A 71 -7.98 15.26 -2.01
CA ASP A 71 -6.93 16.30 -2.05
C ASP A 71 -7.51 17.71 -2.15
N LEU A 72 -8.69 17.87 -2.76
CA LEU A 72 -9.36 19.14 -2.94
C LEU A 72 -10.27 19.51 -1.76
N ASP A 73 -10.90 18.52 -1.12
CA ASP A 73 -12.03 18.74 -0.21
C ASP A 73 -11.68 18.61 1.28
N ILE A 74 -10.48 18.13 1.64
CA ILE A 74 -10.06 17.95 3.04
C ILE A 74 -10.21 19.22 3.86
N GLY A 75 -9.99 20.40 3.25
CA GLY A 75 -10.15 21.69 3.93
C GLY A 75 -11.60 22.15 4.10
N PHE A 76 -12.55 21.57 3.38
CA PHE A 76 -13.93 22.06 3.24
C PHE A 76 -15.00 21.12 3.78
N LEU A 77 -14.68 19.84 4.05
CA LEU A 77 -15.64 18.90 4.58
C LEU A 77 -15.88 19.13 6.08
N PRO A 78 -17.15 19.14 6.53
CA PRO A 78 -17.44 19.13 7.95
C PRO A 78 -17.04 17.80 8.57
N GLY A 79 -16.53 17.83 9.78
CA GLY A 79 -16.08 16.67 10.53
C GLY A 79 -14.64 16.77 11.00
N ASP A 80 -14.24 15.90 11.90
CA ASP A 80 -12.86 15.82 12.34
C ASP A 80 -11.96 15.15 11.27
N GLU A 81 -10.66 15.19 11.48
CA GLU A 81 -9.67 14.65 10.55
C GLU A 81 -9.84 13.14 10.35
N GLN A 82 -10.27 12.41 11.39
CA GLN A 82 -10.51 10.97 11.31
C GLN A 82 -11.74 10.63 10.46
N GLU A 83 -12.81 11.39 10.58
CA GLU A 83 -13.99 11.21 9.73
C GLU A 83 -13.70 11.49 8.27
N LYS A 84 -12.85 12.48 7.97
CA LYS A 84 -12.40 12.81 6.61
C LYS A 84 -11.54 11.70 5.99
N ILE A 85 -10.78 10.97 6.80
CA ILE A 85 -9.91 9.88 6.36
C ILE A 85 -10.67 8.55 6.25
N SER A 86 -11.87 8.44 6.82
CA SER A 86 -12.66 7.19 6.87
C SER A 86 -12.84 6.49 5.52
N PRO A 87 -13.12 7.16 4.38
CA PRO A 87 -13.19 6.51 3.08
C PRO A 87 -11.87 5.88 2.62
N LEU A 88 -10.73 6.43 3.05
CA LEU A 88 -9.40 5.90 2.78
C LEU A 88 -9.12 4.64 3.60
N LEU A 89 -9.64 4.58 4.81
CA LEU A 89 -9.40 3.49 5.76
C LEU A 89 -10.18 2.23 5.43
N ARG A 90 -11.36 2.33 4.80
CA ARG A 90 -12.22 1.17 4.55
C ARG A 90 -11.52 0.03 3.80
N PRO A 91 -10.84 0.25 2.66
CA PRO A 91 -10.09 -0.81 1.98
C PRO A 91 -8.94 -1.37 2.82
N VAL A 92 -8.32 -0.55 3.65
CA VAL A 92 -7.27 -0.99 4.59
C VAL A 92 -7.87 -1.91 5.65
N MET A 93 -9.02 -1.56 6.21
CA MET A 93 -9.72 -2.37 7.21
C MET A 93 -10.16 -3.71 6.65
N ASP A 94 -10.69 -3.74 5.43
CA ASP A 94 -11.08 -4.99 4.76
C ASP A 94 -9.88 -5.94 4.60
N ASN A 95 -8.73 -5.42 4.21
CA ASN A 95 -7.50 -6.21 4.13
C ASN A 95 -7.03 -6.69 5.51
N LEU A 96 -7.12 -5.84 6.54
CA LEU A 96 -6.74 -6.20 7.91
C LEU A 96 -7.63 -7.29 8.50
N GLU A 97 -8.93 -7.24 8.25
CA GLU A 97 -9.86 -8.29 8.68
C GLU A 97 -9.44 -9.64 8.11
N GLN A 98 -9.15 -9.70 6.81
CA GLN A 98 -8.69 -10.94 6.16
C GLN A 98 -7.34 -11.40 6.72
N LEU A 99 -6.40 -10.49 6.95
CA LEU A 99 -5.06 -10.83 7.46
C LEU A 99 -5.12 -11.39 8.88
N ILE A 100 -5.85 -10.75 9.75
CA ILE A 100 -5.95 -11.15 11.16
C ILE A 100 -6.73 -12.45 11.27
N ASP A 101 -7.81 -12.62 10.50
CA ASP A 101 -8.60 -13.84 10.49
C ASP A 101 -7.86 -15.04 9.88
N SER A 102 -6.95 -14.79 8.93
CA SER A 102 -6.13 -15.84 8.31
C SER A 102 -4.91 -16.26 9.13
N ASN A 103 -4.54 -15.51 10.16
CA ASN A 103 -3.45 -15.86 11.05
C ASN A 103 -3.92 -16.89 12.08
N ASP A 104 -3.62 -18.17 11.86
CA ASP A 104 -4.05 -19.29 12.73
C ASP A 104 -3.66 -19.13 14.21
N ALA A 105 -2.61 -18.37 14.50
CA ALA A 105 -2.16 -18.10 15.86
C ALA A 105 -3.04 -17.06 16.58
N GLU A 106 -3.75 -16.23 15.83
CA GLU A 106 -4.58 -15.15 16.35
C GLU A 106 -6.05 -15.24 15.84
N ARG A 107 -6.53 -16.45 15.61
CA ARG A 107 -7.89 -16.63 15.10
C ARG A 107 -8.90 -16.17 16.14
N TYR A 108 -9.61 -15.10 15.82
CA TYR A 108 -10.67 -14.55 16.66
C TYR A 108 -11.97 -15.31 16.41
N ARG A 109 -12.63 -15.70 17.53
CA ARG A 109 -13.85 -16.52 17.47
C ARG A 109 -15.09 -15.71 17.12
N ASP A 110 -15.03 -14.39 17.24
CA ASP A 110 -16.14 -13.51 16.93
C ASP A 110 -15.67 -12.20 16.30
N GLU A 111 -16.58 -11.55 15.60
CA GLU A 111 -16.33 -10.30 14.89
C GLU A 111 -15.97 -9.16 15.83
N ALA A 112 -16.53 -9.13 17.04
CA ALA A 112 -16.25 -8.08 18.02
C ALA A 112 -14.78 -8.11 18.46
N ALA A 113 -14.23 -9.29 18.71
CA ALA A 113 -12.81 -9.46 19.05
C ALA A 113 -11.89 -9.06 17.91
N LEU A 114 -12.26 -9.38 16.67
CA LEU A 114 -11.53 -8.97 15.47
C LEU A 114 -11.51 -7.45 15.32
N GLN A 115 -12.65 -6.79 15.48
CA GLN A 115 -12.74 -5.34 15.41
C GLN A 115 -11.96 -4.64 16.53
N ASP A 116 -11.96 -5.21 17.74
CA ASP A 116 -11.17 -4.70 18.86
C ASP A 116 -9.65 -4.77 18.58
N LYS A 117 -9.18 -5.85 17.94
CA LYS A 117 -7.79 -5.98 17.53
C LYS A 117 -7.41 -4.94 16.49
N ILE A 118 -8.24 -4.70 15.51
CA ILE A 118 -8.03 -3.68 14.49
C ILE A 118 -7.96 -2.28 15.12
N ARG A 119 -8.89 -1.96 16.02
CA ARG A 119 -8.87 -0.68 16.77
C ARG A 119 -7.58 -0.52 17.58
N GLU A 120 -7.11 -1.58 18.22
CA GLU A 120 -5.86 -1.57 18.96
C GLU A 120 -4.67 -1.23 18.06
N ILE A 121 -4.59 -1.83 16.87
CA ILE A 121 -3.53 -1.56 15.88
C ILE A 121 -3.49 -0.06 15.52
N PHE A 122 -4.65 0.54 15.25
CA PHE A 122 -4.73 1.98 14.97
C PHE A 122 -4.47 2.84 16.21
N ALA A 123 -5.04 2.48 17.35
CA ALA A 123 -4.86 3.23 18.60
C ALA A 123 -3.40 3.27 19.07
N ARG A 124 -2.65 2.19 18.86
CA ARG A 124 -1.21 2.11 19.16
C ARG A 124 -0.33 2.82 18.14
N GLY A 125 -0.90 3.34 17.05
CA GLY A 125 -0.15 4.00 15.99
C GLY A 125 0.69 3.05 15.12
N ILE A 126 0.42 1.76 15.15
CA ILE A 126 1.10 0.75 14.31
C ILE A 126 0.80 1.02 12.84
N ILE A 127 -0.47 1.29 12.52
CA ILE A 127 -0.90 1.75 11.21
C ILE A 127 -1.49 3.16 11.36
N GLN A 128 -1.04 4.06 10.49
CA GLN A 128 -1.57 5.40 10.37
C GLN A 128 -1.95 5.64 8.91
N ALA A 129 -3.12 6.20 8.68
CA ALA A 129 -3.56 6.61 7.35
C ALA A 129 -3.52 8.14 7.26
N GLU A 130 -2.89 8.66 6.22
CA GLU A 130 -2.79 10.10 5.99
C GLU A 130 -3.07 10.43 4.53
N ALA A 131 -3.62 11.62 4.29
CA ALA A 131 -3.74 12.15 2.96
C ALA A 131 -2.37 12.58 2.40
N MET A 132 -2.25 12.56 1.07
CA MET A 132 -0.99 12.93 0.40
C MET A 132 -0.47 14.32 0.77
N ASN A 133 -1.37 15.26 1.07
CA ASN A 133 -1.00 16.62 1.47
C ASN A 133 -0.16 16.68 2.75
N PHE A 134 -0.39 15.76 3.68
CA PHE A 134 0.32 15.71 4.96
C PHE A 134 1.75 15.21 4.84
N ILE A 135 2.07 14.52 3.75
CA ILE A 135 3.44 14.06 3.49
C ILE A 135 4.32 15.20 2.99
N ARG A 136 3.73 16.22 2.37
CA ARG A 136 4.47 17.40 1.92
C ARG A 136 5.12 18.13 3.08
N GLY A 137 6.41 18.40 2.97
CA GLY A 137 7.14 19.21 3.96
C GLY A 137 7.64 18.44 5.19
N ARG A 138 7.34 17.16 5.33
CA ARG A 138 7.89 16.33 6.41
C ARG A 138 9.02 15.45 5.92
N SER A 139 10.06 15.32 6.73
CA SER A 139 11.02 14.23 6.56
C SER A 139 10.41 12.97 7.16
N ILE A 140 10.39 11.88 6.40
CA ILE A 140 9.81 10.60 6.82
C ILE A 140 10.96 9.64 7.11
N ALA A 141 11.18 9.33 8.38
CA ALA A 141 12.25 8.45 8.83
C ALA A 141 11.69 7.18 9.45
N GLN A 142 12.39 6.07 9.26
CA GLN A 142 12.09 4.76 9.87
C GLN A 142 10.62 4.34 9.70
N THR A 143 10.05 4.62 8.54
CA THR A 143 8.64 4.38 8.24
C THR A 143 8.51 3.39 7.10
N TYR A 144 7.58 2.45 7.25
CA TYR A 144 7.11 1.58 6.18
C TYR A 144 5.94 2.27 5.50
N LEU A 145 6.23 2.97 4.39
CA LEU A 145 5.26 3.82 3.69
C LEU A 145 4.65 3.09 2.50
N ILE A 146 3.36 2.87 2.55
CA ILE A 146 2.57 2.31 1.44
C ILE A 146 1.81 3.44 0.76
N ILE A 147 2.01 3.60 -0.54
CA ILE A 147 1.17 4.47 -1.37
C ILE A 147 0.39 3.58 -2.31
N ASP A 148 -0.90 3.44 -2.01
CA ASP A 148 -1.84 2.67 -2.81
C ASP A 148 -2.44 3.54 -3.91
N GLU A 149 -2.85 2.94 -5.02
CA GLU A 149 -3.40 3.65 -6.18
C GLU A 149 -2.45 4.74 -6.73
N ALA A 150 -1.14 4.45 -6.74
CA ALA A 150 -0.10 5.42 -7.11
C ALA A 150 -0.16 5.86 -8.59
N GLN A 151 -0.92 5.19 -9.46
CA GLN A 151 -1.20 5.63 -10.83
C GLN A 151 -2.01 6.94 -10.86
N ASN A 152 -2.64 7.32 -9.75
CA ASN A 152 -3.36 8.59 -9.63
C ASN A 152 -2.48 9.75 -9.14
N MET A 153 -1.20 9.52 -8.93
CA MET A 153 -0.22 10.56 -8.61
C MET A 153 0.33 11.21 -9.89
N THR A 154 0.66 12.49 -9.78
CA THR A 154 1.46 13.17 -10.80
C THR A 154 2.95 12.79 -10.64
N PRO A 155 3.78 12.93 -11.69
CA PRO A 155 5.22 12.78 -11.57
C PRO A 155 5.84 13.67 -10.49
N ALA A 156 5.38 14.91 -10.35
CA ALA A 156 5.86 15.82 -9.33
C ALA A 156 5.55 15.34 -7.91
N GLN A 157 4.37 14.77 -7.70
CA GLN A 157 3.99 14.19 -6.40
C GLN A 157 4.87 12.99 -6.05
N VAL A 158 5.09 12.08 -6.99
CA VAL A 158 5.96 10.92 -6.78
C VAL A 158 7.39 11.34 -6.46
N LYS A 159 7.95 12.25 -7.25
CA LYS A 159 9.27 12.82 -6.98
C LYS A 159 9.36 13.44 -5.59
N GLY A 160 8.35 14.20 -5.21
CA GLY A 160 8.28 14.85 -3.90
C GLY A 160 8.28 13.86 -2.73
N VAL A 161 7.58 12.74 -2.87
CA VAL A 161 7.55 11.70 -1.83
C VAL A 161 8.87 10.94 -1.76
N ILE A 162 9.39 10.47 -2.88
CA ILE A 162 10.64 9.68 -2.91
C ILE A 162 11.81 10.47 -2.36
N THR A 163 11.92 11.75 -2.71
CA THR A 163 13.03 12.61 -2.27
C THR A 163 12.95 13.01 -0.79
N ARG A 164 11.82 12.75 -0.12
CA ARG A 164 11.65 12.99 1.32
C ARG A 164 11.89 11.77 2.18
N ALA A 165 12.19 10.62 1.58
CA ALA A 165 12.52 9.42 2.31
C ALA A 165 13.75 9.67 3.20
N GLY A 166 13.54 9.64 4.52
CA GLY A 166 14.60 9.72 5.50
C GLY A 166 15.25 8.36 5.73
N LYS A 167 16.26 8.34 6.58
CA LYS A 167 16.99 7.12 6.92
C LYS A 167 16.05 6.05 7.47
N GLY A 168 16.20 4.83 6.99
CA GLY A 168 15.44 3.67 7.44
C GLY A 168 13.99 3.60 6.92
N THR A 169 13.61 4.48 5.99
CA THR A 169 12.29 4.47 5.38
C THR A 169 12.28 3.58 4.15
N LYS A 170 11.22 2.79 4.02
CA LYS A 170 10.90 2.02 2.84
C LYS A 170 9.62 2.55 2.21
N ILE A 171 9.68 2.89 0.92
CA ILE A 171 8.54 3.38 0.16
C ILE A 171 8.07 2.28 -0.78
N ILE A 172 6.78 2.00 -0.74
CA ILE A 172 6.13 0.99 -1.56
C ILE A 172 5.05 1.69 -2.39
N LEU A 173 5.26 1.73 -3.70
CA LEU A 173 4.30 2.28 -4.66
C LEU A 173 3.52 1.15 -5.29
N LEU A 174 2.21 1.14 -5.08
CA LEU A 174 1.31 0.12 -5.61
C LEU A 174 0.33 0.77 -6.58
N GLY A 175 0.04 0.10 -7.69
CA GLY A 175 -1.00 0.60 -8.58
C GLY A 175 -1.16 -0.20 -9.85
N ASP A 176 -2.17 0.21 -10.62
CA ASP A 176 -2.49 -0.29 -11.95
C ASP A 176 -2.53 0.88 -12.93
N PRO A 177 -1.56 0.98 -13.86
CA PRO A 177 -1.56 2.05 -14.85
C PRO A 177 -2.78 2.08 -15.77
N GLY A 178 -3.52 0.97 -15.86
CA GLY A 178 -4.76 0.88 -16.63
C GLY A 178 -5.99 1.45 -15.94
N GLN A 179 -5.91 1.80 -14.65
CA GLN A 179 -7.04 2.28 -13.84
C GLN A 179 -6.80 3.71 -13.32
N ILE A 180 -6.74 4.66 -14.24
CA ILE A 180 -6.47 6.07 -13.89
C ILE A 180 -7.78 6.82 -13.75
N ASP A 181 -8.01 7.41 -12.56
CA ASP A 181 -9.21 8.17 -12.24
C ASP A 181 -9.07 9.67 -12.54
N ARG A 182 -7.85 10.15 -12.78
CA ARG A 182 -7.58 11.56 -13.04
C ARG A 182 -7.54 11.86 -14.54
N PRO A 183 -8.36 12.82 -15.05
CA PRO A 183 -8.52 13.05 -16.48
C PRO A 183 -7.28 13.62 -17.20
N TYR A 184 -6.33 14.17 -16.48
CA TYR A 184 -5.09 14.74 -17.02
C TYR A 184 -3.89 13.79 -16.98
N LEU A 185 -4.08 12.56 -16.48
CA LEU A 185 -3.06 11.53 -16.45
C LEU A 185 -3.43 10.40 -17.41
N ASP A 186 -2.42 9.79 -18.01
CA ASP A 186 -2.57 8.60 -18.83
C ASP A 186 -1.61 7.48 -18.39
N GLU A 187 -1.65 6.34 -19.06
CA GLU A 187 -0.82 5.18 -18.74
C GLU A 187 0.69 5.47 -18.75
N ARG A 188 1.13 6.49 -19.45
CA ARG A 188 2.55 6.87 -19.58
C ARG A 188 2.93 8.02 -18.68
N THR A 189 2.04 8.99 -18.49
CA THR A 189 2.30 10.26 -17.79
C THR A 189 1.93 10.22 -16.31
N ASN A 190 1.31 9.13 -15.83
CA ASN A 190 1.04 8.98 -14.40
C ASN A 190 2.31 8.78 -13.58
N GLY A 191 2.26 9.13 -12.31
CA GLY A 191 3.40 9.11 -11.42
C GLY A 191 4.00 7.71 -11.20
N LEU A 192 3.18 6.67 -11.20
CA LEU A 192 3.66 5.29 -11.05
C LEU A 192 4.52 4.87 -12.25
N SER A 193 4.04 5.08 -13.47
CA SER A 193 4.79 4.78 -14.70
C SER A 193 6.04 5.65 -14.84
N TYR A 194 5.94 6.93 -14.46
CA TYR A 194 7.07 7.84 -14.41
C TYR A 194 8.17 7.31 -13.48
N ALA A 195 7.82 6.95 -12.26
CA ALA A 195 8.79 6.41 -11.30
C ALA A 195 9.40 5.09 -11.80
N ALA A 196 8.58 4.20 -12.35
CA ALA A 196 9.05 2.92 -12.89
C ALA A 196 10.08 3.11 -13.99
N ALA A 197 9.85 4.05 -14.93
CA ALA A 197 10.76 4.33 -16.03
C ALA A 197 12.07 4.98 -15.55
N HIS A 198 11.99 5.97 -14.67
CA HIS A 198 13.15 6.73 -14.23
C HIS A 198 14.02 6.00 -13.20
N MET A 199 13.42 5.13 -12.41
CA MET A 199 14.15 4.34 -11.40
C MET A 199 14.66 3.00 -11.93
N GLN A 200 14.40 2.68 -13.17
CA GLN A 200 14.93 1.46 -13.79
C GLN A 200 16.46 1.48 -13.79
N GLY A 201 17.05 0.38 -13.33
CA GLY A 201 18.51 0.27 -13.22
C GLY A 201 19.08 0.80 -11.91
N SER A 202 18.29 1.47 -11.06
CA SER A 202 18.76 1.85 -9.74
C SER A 202 18.92 0.63 -8.84
N PRO A 203 20.06 0.46 -8.15
CA PRO A 203 20.26 -0.64 -7.20
C PRO A 203 19.38 -0.51 -5.96
N LEU A 204 18.78 0.66 -5.74
CA LEU A 204 17.92 0.95 -4.58
C LEU A 204 16.42 0.77 -4.87
N CYS A 205 16.07 0.45 -6.11
CA CYS A 205 14.68 0.28 -6.53
C CYS A 205 14.45 -1.14 -7.06
N TRP A 206 13.51 -1.84 -6.44
CA TRP A 206 13.03 -3.14 -6.90
C TRP A 206 11.66 -2.97 -7.54
N GLN A 207 11.48 -3.52 -8.73
CA GLN A 207 10.26 -3.38 -9.49
C GLN A 207 9.66 -4.75 -9.84
N LEU A 208 8.34 -4.83 -9.73
CA LEU A 208 7.55 -6.03 -10.01
C LEU A 208 6.32 -5.67 -10.81
N THR A 209 5.94 -6.58 -11.72
CA THR A 209 4.66 -6.51 -12.42
C THR A 209 3.93 -7.83 -12.20
N LEU A 210 2.73 -7.75 -11.62
CA LEU A 210 1.85 -8.91 -11.41
C LEU A 210 0.89 -9.01 -12.61
N GLY A 211 0.90 -10.14 -13.28
CA GLY A 211 0.08 -10.39 -14.46
C GLY A 211 -1.35 -10.80 -14.13
N ALA A 212 -2.18 -10.89 -15.16
CA ALA A 212 -3.58 -11.30 -15.05
C ALA A 212 -3.75 -12.71 -14.47
N GLY A 213 -2.78 -13.61 -14.70
CA GLY A 213 -2.78 -14.96 -14.13
C GLY A 213 -2.60 -15.02 -12.61
N GLU A 214 -2.22 -13.92 -11.99
CA GLU A 214 -2.03 -13.78 -10.55
C GLU A 214 -3.21 -13.07 -9.86
N CYS A 215 -4.26 -12.79 -10.62
CA CYS A 215 -5.47 -12.17 -10.11
C CYS A 215 -6.33 -13.19 -9.36
N GLU A 216 -6.68 -12.87 -8.12
CA GLU A 216 -7.52 -13.71 -7.26
C GLU A 216 -9.02 -13.36 -7.35
N ARG A 217 -9.45 -12.74 -8.44
CA ARG A 217 -10.87 -12.43 -8.68
C ARG A 217 -11.66 -13.70 -8.98
N SER A 218 -12.96 -13.65 -8.70
CA SER A 218 -13.86 -14.74 -9.05
C SER A 218 -13.89 -14.99 -10.56
N PRO A 219 -14.20 -16.22 -11.01
CA PRO A 219 -14.36 -16.51 -12.45
C PRO A 219 -15.34 -15.57 -13.14
N LEU A 220 -16.43 -15.21 -12.47
CA LEU A 220 -17.41 -14.26 -13.00
C LEU A 220 -16.80 -12.87 -13.22
N ALA A 221 -16.06 -12.36 -12.25
CA ALA A 221 -15.42 -11.05 -12.36
C ALA A 221 -14.38 -11.04 -13.49
N MET A 222 -13.61 -12.10 -13.65
CA MET A 222 -12.65 -12.23 -14.72
C MET A 222 -13.32 -12.29 -16.11
N ASP A 223 -14.38 -13.06 -16.24
CA ASP A 223 -15.13 -13.16 -17.50
C ASP A 223 -15.79 -11.83 -17.88
N ALA A 224 -16.35 -11.13 -16.88
CA ALA A 224 -16.97 -9.82 -17.08
C ALA A 224 -15.96 -8.76 -17.58
N ILE A 225 -14.75 -8.74 -17.03
CA ILE A 225 -13.70 -7.81 -17.47
C ILE A 225 -13.36 -8.00 -18.95
N HIS A 226 -13.42 -9.23 -19.46
CA HIS A 226 -13.11 -9.51 -20.86
C HIS A 226 -14.28 -9.24 -21.82
N ARG A 227 -15.50 -9.16 -21.31
CA ARG A 227 -16.71 -9.01 -22.14
C ARG A 227 -17.30 -7.60 -22.13
N LEU A 228 -17.09 -6.85 -21.05
CA LEU A 228 -17.63 -5.51 -20.82
C LEU A 228 -16.57 -4.43 -21.00
#